data_a8a42a9592ccb7488c263cb509a4e99b
#
_entry.id   a8a42a9592ccb7488c263cb509a4e99b
#
_cell.length_a   1.000
_cell.length_b   1.000
_cell.length_c   1.000
_cell.angle_alpha   90.00
_cell.angle_beta   90.00
_cell.angle_gamma   90.00
#
_symmetry.space_group_name_H-M   'P 1'
#
loop_
_entity.id
_entity.type
_entity.pdbx_description
1 polymer ?
#
loop_
_entity_poly.entity_id
_entity_poly.type
_entity_poly.pdbx_seq_one_letter_code
_entity_poly.pdbx_strand_id
1 'polypeptide(L)'
;MNSREDILKRIRENVHERYDMPEINVKGIQFADPVEQFINACKTISGATVSFDTPPSDDQRGETSTVRGDIAVAENGCVWIPQREDDRSFLFKSEHLNIIVSRKDVVNNMHEAYDRIAASTEYFKDYKFGTFISGPSKTADIEGALVYGAQAARSVTVYVVP
;
A
#
# COMPACT_ATOMS: atom_id res chain seq x y z
N MET A 1 -11.79 10.73 34.90
CA MET A 1 -10.47 10.21 34.52
C MET A 1 -10.54 9.68 33.10
N ASN A 2 -9.56 9.94 32.29
CA ASN A 2 -9.55 9.50 30.88
C ASN A 2 -9.10 8.04 30.85
N SER A 3 -9.95 7.14 30.37
CA SER A 3 -9.70 5.67 30.28
C SER A 3 -8.34 5.34 29.61
N ARG A 4 -7.92 6.15 28.63
CA ARG A 4 -6.62 6.02 27.97
C ARG A 4 -5.45 6.23 28.92
N GLU A 5 -5.53 7.23 29.78
CA GLU A 5 -4.46 7.56 30.74
C GLU A 5 -4.33 6.47 31.81
N ASP A 6 -5.46 5.92 32.27
CA ASP A 6 -5.45 4.81 33.24
C ASP A 6 -4.82 3.53 32.63
N ILE A 7 -5.13 3.23 31.37
CA ILE A 7 -4.54 2.09 30.66
C ILE A 7 -3.03 2.29 30.48
N LEU A 8 -2.61 3.46 30.00
CA LEU A 8 -1.19 3.76 29.80
C LEU A 8 -0.40 3.76 31.12
N LYS A 9 -1.02 4.22 32.21
CA LYS A 9 -0.43 4.18 33.54
C LYS A 9 -0.18 2.74 33.97
N ARG A 10 -1.19 1.87 33.89
CA ARG A 10 -1.08 0.45 34.22
C ARG A 10 -0.03 -0.28 33.40
N ILE A 11 0.07 0.03 32.10
CA ILE A 11 1.11 -0.55 31.23
C ILE A 11 2.50 -0.13 31.75
N ARG A 12 2.71 1.16 32.04
CA ARG A 12 4.01 1.66 32.54
C ARG A 12 4.38 1.06 33.88
N GLU A 13 3.43 0.88 34.77
CA GLU A 13 3.64 0.28 36.12
C GLU A 13 4.02 -1.21 36.03
N ASN A 14 3.58 -1.91 34.94
CA ASN A 14 3.89 -3.33 34.72
C ASN A 14 5.14 -3.59 33.87
N VAL A 15 5.81 -2.54 33.38
CA VAL A 15 7.10 -2.68 32.69
C VAL A 15 8.23 -2.66 33.71
N HIS A 16 8.69 -3.83 34.13
CA HIS A 16 9.74 -3.98 35.15
C HIS A 16 11.15 -3.86 34.59
N GLU A 17 11.33 -4.15 33.30
CA GLU A 17 12.62 -4.07 32.62
C GLU A 17 12.49 -3.28 31.32
N ARG A 18 13.47 -2.42 31.05
CA ARG A 18 13.57 -1.70 29.79
C ARG A 18 14.77 -2.24 29.02
N TYR A 19 14.52 -2.71 27.83
CA TYR A 19 15.55 -3.10 26.88
C TYR A 19 15.62 -2.05 25.78
N ASP A 20 16.84 -1.63 25.45
CA ASP A 20 17.03 -0.80 24.27
C ASP A 20 16.71 -1.63 23.02
N MET A 21 16.07 -1.00 22.05
CA MET A 21 15.80 -1.63 20.76
C MET A 21 17.14 -1.93 20.09
N PRO A 22 17.40 -3.18 19.69
CA PRO A 22 18.64 -3.51 18.99
C PRO A 22 18.77 -2.73 17.70
N GLU A 23 20.00 -2.40 17.33
CA GLU A 23 20.25 -1.80 16.01
C GLU A 23 19.83 -2.79 14.91
N ILE A 24 18.91 -2.35 14.06
CA ILE A 24 18.41 -3.13 12.93
C ILE A 24 19.24 -2.75 11.71
N ASN A 25 20.28 -3.54 11.43
CA ASN A 25 21.15 -3.38 10.25
C ASN A 25 20.69 -4.29 9.09
N VAL A 26 19.42 -4.22 8.71
CA VAL A 26 18.89 -4.98 7.57
C VAL A 26 19.08 -4.16 6.30
N LYS A 27 19.88 -4.69 5.38
CA LYS A 27 19.98 -4.12 4.02
C LYS A 27 18.82 -4.68 3.20
N GLY A 28 17.91 -3.80 2.77
CA GLY A 28 16.85 -4.15 1.84
C GLY A 28 17.41 -4.58 0.48
N ILE A 29 16.69 -5.43 -0.21
CA ILE A 29 17.02 -5.86 -1.58
C ILE A 29 17.11 -4.66 -2.51
N GLN A 30 18.06 -4.68 -3.44
CA GLN A 30 18.26 -3.67 -4.46
C GLN A 30 18.19 -4.31 -5.84
N PHE A 31 17.53 -3.65 -6.77
CA PHE A 31 17.38 -4.11 -8.15
C PHE A 31 18.13 -3.17 -9.10
N ALA A 32 18.69 -3.72 -10.17
CA ALA A 32 19.38 -2.92 -11.20
C ALA A 32 18.41 -1.96 -11.91
N ASP A 33 17.17 -2.41 -12.16
CA ASP A 33 16.06 -1.59 -12.66
C ASP A 33 14.83 -1.84 -11.78
N PRO A 34 14.57 -0.98 -10.78
CA PRO A 34 13.42 -1.12 -9.92
C PRO A 34 12.08 -1.00 -10.65
N VAL A 35 12.02 -0.24 -11.75
CA VAL A 35 10.78 -0.08 -12.54
C VAL A 35 10.45 -1.36 -13.27
N GLU A 36 11.41 -1.98 -13.95
CA GLU A 36 11.23 -3.26 -14.60
C GLU A 36 10.84 -4.34 -13.60
N GLN A 37 11.51 -4.37 -12.47
CA GLN A 37 11.19 -5.32 -11.40
C GLN A 37 9.79 -5.10 -10.83
N PHE A 38 9.36 -3.85 -10.62
CA PHE A 38 7.99 -3.53 -10.19
C PHE A 38 6.95 -4.08 -11.18
N ILE A 39 7.16 -3.85 -12.47
CA ILE A 39 6.28 -4.36 -13.52
C ILE A 39 6.20 -5.89 -13.49
N ASN A 40 7.34 -6.55 -13.32
CA ASN A 40 7.40 -8.00 -13.19
C ASN A 40 6.67 -8.48 -11.92
N ALA A 41 6.91 -7.85 -10.78
CA ALA A 41 6.24 -8.19 -9.51
C ALA A 41 4.71 -7.97 -9.57
N CYS A 42 4.25 -6.92 -10.25
CA CYS A 42 2.82 -6.74 -10.50
C CYS A 42 2.20 -7.96 -11.18
N LYS A 43 2.85 -8.51 -12.19
CA LYS A 43 2.34 -9.65 -12.97
C LYS A 43 2.46 -10.98 -12.22
N THR A 44 3.61 -11.22 -11.59
CA THR A 44 3.98 -12.54 -11.07
C THR A 44 3.62 -12.74 -9.59
N ILE A 45 3.59 -11.66 -8.80
CA ILE A 45 3.36 -11.70 -7.36
C ILE A 45 1.98 -11.16 -7.03
N SER A 46 1.72 -9.89 -7.39
CA SER A 46 0.45 -9.25 -7.01
C SER A 46 -0.73 -9.69 -7.87
N GLY A 47 -0.50 -10.03 -9.12
CA GLY A 47 -1.54 -10.37 -10.10
C GLY A 47 -2.28 -9.13 -10.63
N ALA A 48 -1.67 -7.96 -10.54
CA ALA A 48 -2.18 -6.75 -11.15
C ALA A 48 -1.84 -6.70 -12.64
N THR A 49 -2.72 -6.08 -13.43
CA THR A 49 -2.42 -5.69 -14.81
C THR A 49 -1.59 -4.41 -14.82
N VAL A 50 -0.60 -4.31 -15.67
CA VAL A 50 0.18 -3.07 -15.86
C VAL A 50 -0.15 -2.47 -17.21
N SER A 51 -0.47 -1.18 -17.23
CA SER A 51 -0.70 -0.39 -18.44
C SER A 51 0.23 0.81 -18.53
N PHE A 52 0.58 1.19 -19.74
CA PHE A 52 1.33 2.40 -20.08
C PHE A 52 0.48 3.38 -20.91
N ASP A 53 -0.79 3.07 -21.08
CA ASP A 53 -1.74 3.93 -21.78
C ASP A 53 -2.06 5.17 -20.94
N THR A 54 -2.78 6.11 -21.53
CA THR A 54 -3.31 7.26 -20.80
C THR A 54 -4.28 6.77 -19.73
N PRO A 55 -4.00 7.06 -18.43
CA PRO A 55 -4.88 6.61 -17.37
C PRO A 55 -6.23 7.33 -17.42
N PRO A 56 -7.30 6.72 -16.87
CA PRO A 56 -8.56 7.39 -16.60
C PRO A 56 -8.38 8.56 -15.60
N SER A 57 -9.40 9.41 -15.49
CA SER A 57 -9.41 10.48 -14.49
C SER A 57 -9.32 9.90 -13.07
N ASP A 58 -8.51 10.51 -12.22
CA ASP A 58 -8.26 10.07 -10.84
C ASP A 58 -9.38 10.44 -9.85
N ASP A 59 -10.42 11.11 -10.31
CA ASP A 59 -11.66 11.39 -9.58
C ASP A 59 -12.80 10.38 -9.89
N GLN A 60 -12.56 9.43 -10.79
CA GLN A 60 -13.54 8.40 -11.11
C GLN A 60 -13.85 7.53 -9.90
N ARG A 61 -15.15 7.42 -9.57
CA ARG A 61 -15.66 6.59 -8.46
C ARG A 61 -16.85 5.77 -8.93
N GLY A 62 -16.99 4.55 -8.40
CA GLY A 62 -18.10 3.65 -8.71
C GLY A 62 -17.66 2.20 -8.81
N GLU A 63 -18.28 1.45 -9.72
CA GLU A 63 -17.88 0.07 -10.04
C GLU A 63 -16.41 -0.01 -10.44
N THR A 64 -15.95 0.94 -11.23
CA THR A 64 -14.53 1.21 -11.50
C THR A 64 -14.14 2.51 -10.81
N SER A 65 -13.11 2.44 -9.96
CA SER A 65 -12.52 3.64 -9.34
C SER A 65 -11.07 3.81 -9.76
N THR A 66 -10.63 5.06 -9.82
CA THR A 66 -9.26 5.43 -10.16
C THR A 66 -8.64 6.25 -9.04
N VAL A 67 -7.39 5.97 -8.67
CA VAL A 67 -6.70 6.63 -7.57
C VAL A 67 -5.21 6.83 -7.88
N ARG A 68 -4.60 7.86 -7.31
CA ARG A 68 -3.15 8.03 -7.35
C ARG A 68 -2.48 7.32 -6.19
N GLY A 69 -1.44 6.54 -6.52
CA GLY A 69 -0.47 6.03 -5.57
C GLY A 69 0.78 6.91 -5.56
N ASP A 70 1.43 7.01 -4.41
CA ASP A 70 2.60 7.87 -4.21
C ASP A 70 3.92 7.10 -4.15
N ILE A 71 3.88 5.81 -3.83
CA ILE A 71 5.09 4.97 -3.77
C ILE A 71 4.73 3.60 -4.32
N ALA A 72 5.53 3.12 -5.27
CA ALA A 72 5.43 1.76 -5.81
C ALA A 72 6.64 0.94 -5.35
N VAL A 73 6.44 -0.32 -4.97
CA VAL A 73 7.48 -1.16 -4.38
C VAL A 73 7.84 -2.30 -5.32
N ALA A 74 9.08 -2.29 -5.79
CA ALA A 74 9.59 -3.28 -6.76
C ALA A 74 9.63 -4.71 -6.20
N GLU A 75 9.90 -4.85 -4.92
CA GLU A 75 10.03 -6.13 -4.22
C GLU A 75 8.78 -7.00 -4.33
N ASN A 76 7.59 -6.41 -4.27
CA ASN A 76 6.33 -7.14 -4.14
C ASN A 76 5.17 -6.63 -5.01
N GLY A 77 5.40 -5.58 -5.81
CA GLY A 77 4.38 -5.01 -6.70
C GLY A 77 3.23 -4.30 -5.99
N CYS A 78 3.42 -3.86 -4.74
CA CYS A 78 2.42 -3.06 -4.05
C CYS A 78 2.59 -1.57 -4.31
N VAL A 79 1.51 -0.82 -4.12
CA VAL A 79 1.48 0.64 -4.25
C VAL A 79 0.90 1.24 -2.98
N TRP A 80 1.59 2.23 -2.40
CA TRP A 80 1.10 3.04 -1.30
C TRP A 80 0.12 4.09 -1.78
N ILE A 81 -1.06 4.09 -1.19
CA ILE A 81 -2.13 5.05 -1.45
C ILE A 81 -2.43 5.79 -0.15
N PRO A 82 -2.01 7.06 -0.02
CA PRO A 82 -2.39 7.88 1.12
C PRO A 82 -3.86 8.26 1.03
N GLN A 83 -4.52 8.36 2.17
CA GLN A 83 -5.90 8.82 2.23
C GLN A 83 -5.95 10.33 1.99
N ARG A 84 -6.47 10.74 0.83
CA ARG A 84 -6.68 12.13 0.45
C ARG A 84 -8.12 12.59 0.58
N GLU A 85 -9.03 11.65 0.74
CA GLU A 85 -10.47 11.88 0.83
C GLU A 85 -10.99 11.34 2.16
N ASP A 86 -12.07 11.93 2.66
CA ASP A 86 -12.72 11.48 3.90
C ASP A 86 -13.30 10.06 3.72
N ASP A 87 -13.90 9.79 2.56
CA ASP A 87 -14.38 8.46 2.21
C ASP A 87 -13.31 7.65 1.45
N ARG A 88 -12.70 6.70 2.14
CA ARG A 88 -11.78 5.72 1.56
C ARG A 88 -12.46 4.41 1.15
N SER A 89 -13.75 4.29 1.39
CA SER A 89 -14.47 3.03 1.19
C SER A 89 -14.47 2.57 -0.26
N PHE A 90 -14.34 3.50 -1.22
CA PHE A 90 -14.27 3.19 -2.64
C PHE A 90 -13.10 2.25 -2.98
N LEU A 91 -11.96 2.33 -2.26
CA LEU A 91 -10.81 1.45 -2.47
C LEU A 91 -11.16 -0.03 -2.26
N PHE A 92 -12.19 -0.30 -1.46
CA PHE A 92 -12.59 -1.67 -1.09
C PHE A 92 -13.96 -2.07 -1.64
N LYS A 93 -14.76 -1.10 -2.10
CA LYS A 93 -16.11 -1.35 -2.66
C LYS A 93 -16.12 -1.46 -4.17
N SER A 94 -15.13 -0.87 -4.85
CA SER A 94 -15.05 -0.92 -6.32
C SER A 94 -14.73 -2.34 -6.79
N GLU A 95 -15.39 -2.79 -7.84
CA GLU A 95 -15.09 -4.07 -8.47
C GLU A 95 -13.76 -4.02 -9.23
N HIS A 96 -13.48 -2.86 -9.84
CA HIS A 96 -12.25 -2.61 -10.59
C HIS A 96 -11.52 -1.39 -10.03
N LEU A 97 -10.24 -1.53 -9.74
CA LEU A 97 -9.42 -0.43 -9.22
C LEU A 97 -8.27 -0.11 -10.18
N ASN A 98 -8.23 1.13 -10.64
CA ASN A 98 -7.10 1.68 -11.38
C ASN A 98 -6.20 2.47 -10.43
N ILE A 99 -4.91 2.20 -10.46
CA ILE A 99 -3.92 2.90 -9.64
C ILE A 99 -2.93 3.58 -10.58
N ILE A 100 -2.80 4.91 -10.48
CA ILE A 100 -1.85 5.69 -11.26
C ILE A 100 -0.61 5.92 -10.39
N VAL A 101 0.57 5.56 -10.89
CA VAL A 101 1.83 5.78 -10.19
C VAL A 101 2.92 6.24 -11.16
N SER A 102 3.78 7.18 -10.72
CA SER A 102 4.89 7.63 -11.54
C SER A 102 6.08 6.66 -11.43
N ARG A 103 6.82 6.51 -12.53
CA ARG A 103 8.11 5.78 -12.55
C ARG A 103 9.11 6.31 -11.52
N LYS A 104 9.06 7.62 -11.23
CA LYS A 104 9.94 8.28 -10.26
C LYS A 104 9.68 7.84 -8.82
N ASP A 105 8.49 7.30 -8.58
CA ASP A 105 8.05 6.91 -7.25
C ASP A 105 8.21 5.41 -6.97
N VAL A 106 8.91 4.71 -7.86
CA VAL A 106 9.27 3.32 -7.64
C VAL A 106 10.49 3.24 -6.72
N VAL A 107 10.35 2.48 -5.64
CA VAL A 107 11.42 2.15 -4.70
C VAL A 107 11.74 0.66 -4.77
N ASN A 108 12.93 0.27 -4.29
CA ASN A 108 13.35 -1.13 -4.37
C ASN A 108 12.55 -2.06 -3.45
N ASN A 109 12.33 -1.64 -2.22
CA ASN A 109 11.85 -2.53 -1.16
C ASN A 109 10.95 -1.79 -0.16
N MET A 110 10.33 -2.55 0.75
CA MET A 110 9.44 -2.00 1.75
C MET A 110 10.14 -1.07 2.75
N HIS A 111 11.41 -1.27 3.06
CA HIS A 111 12.15 -0.39 3.96
C HIS A 111 12.24 1.03 3.38
N GLU A 112 12.63 1.14 2.10
CA GLU A 112 12.67 2.43 1.40
C GLU A 112 11.28 3.09 1.34
N ALA A 113 10.22 2.29 1.16
CA ALA A 113 8.85 2.81 1.18
C ALA A 113 8.47 3.37 2.55
N TYR A 114 8.75 2.65 3.63
CA TYR A 114 8.47 3.13 4.98
C TYR A 114 9.33 4.33 5.37
N ASP A 115 10.59 4.38 4.94
CA ASP A 115 11.47 5.54 5.16
C ASP A 115 10.90 6.78 4.48
N ARG A 116 10.43 6.68 3.22
CA ARG A 116 9.75 7.78 2.51
C ARG A 116 8.46 8.20 3.21
N ILE A 117 7.66 7.27 3.68
CA ILE A 117 6.43 7.56 4.42
C ILE A 117 6.75 8.28 5.74
N ALA A 118 7.73 7.78 6.49
CA ALA A 118 8.12 8.36 7.77
C ALA A 118 8.76 9.77 7.63
N ALA A 119 9.51 10.01 6.56
CA ALA A 119 10.09 11.30 6.25
C ALA A 119 9.07 12.33 5.77
N SER A 120 7.92 11.90 5.28
CA SER A 120 6.88 12.79 4.78
C SER A 120 6.04 13.35 5.92
N THR A 121 6.19 14.64 6.18
CA THR A 121 5.30 15.37 7.11
C THR A 121 3.91 15.54 6.52
N GLU A 122 3.77 15.45 5.21
CA GLU A 122 2.51 15.64 4.49
C GLU A 122 1.52 14.50 4.74
N TYR A 123 1.99 13.24 4.72
CA TYR A 123 1.11 12.08 4.91
C TYR A 123 0.42 12.04 6.27
N PHE A 124 1.04 12.58 7.31
CA PHE A 124 0.50 12.54 8.66
C PHE A 124 -0.02 13.88 9.17
N LYS A 125 0.17 14.96 8.42
CA LYS A 125 -0.35 16.28 8.78
C LYS A 125 -1.87 16.35 8.59
N ASP A 126 -2.33 15.93 7.42
CA ASP A 126 -3.72 15.96 7.00
C ASP A 126 -4.32 14.55 6.87
N TYR A 127 -3.48 13.52 6.72
CA TYR A 127 -3.88 12.11 6.62
C TYR A 127 -3.50 11.33 7.85
N LYS A 128 -4.45 10.61 8.38
CA LYS A 128 -4.24 9.70 9.51
C LYS A 128 -4.11 8.26 9.07
N PHE A 129 -4.17 7.99 7.77
CA PHE A 129 -4.22 6.66 7.21
C PHE A 129 -3.69 6.62 5.78
N GLY A 130 -3.14 5.47 5.42
CA GLY A 130 -2.79 5.08 4.06
C GLY A 130 -2.76 3.57 3.97
N THR A 131 -2.79 3.04 2.78
CA THR A 131 -2.81 1.60 2.55
C THR A 131 -1.87 1.20 1.43
N PHE A 132 -1.23 0.04 1.57
CA PHE A 132 -0.58 -0.65 0.48
C PHE A 132 -1.57 -1.58 -0.21
N ILE A 133 -1.71 -1.47 -1.52
CA ILE A 133 -2.50 -2.37 -2.35
C ILE A 133 -1.56 -3.16 -3.25
N SER A 134 -1.63 -4.50 -3.15
CA SER A 134 -0.86 -5.44 -3.95
C SER A 134 -1.81 -6.29 -4.78
N GLY A 135 -2.22 -5.75 -5.93
CA GLY A 135 -3.11 -6.43 -6.86
C GLY A 135 -4.55 -6.64 -6.36
N PRO A 136 -5.32 -7.48 -7.05
CA PRO A 136 -6.71 -7.75 -6.71
C PRO A 136 -6.84 -8.52 -5.40
N SER A 137 -8.00 -8.36 -4.75
CA SER A 137 -8.38 -9.17 -3.58
C SER A 137 -8.44 -10.65 -3.96
N LYS A 138 -7.73 -11.49 -3.21
CA LYS A 138 -7.64 -12.94 -3.44
C LYS A 138 -7.78 -13.68 -2.13
N THR A 139 -8.60 -14.74 -2.11
CA THR A 139 -8.68 -15.68 -1.00
C THR A 139 -8.82 -17.11 -1.51
N ALA A 140 -8.24 -18.07 -0.79
CA ALA A 140 -8.41 -19.50 -1.04
C ALA A 140 -9.14 -20.20 0.12
N ASP A 141 -9.66 -19.44 1.07
CA ASP A 141 -10.33 -19.98 2.27
C ASP A 141 -11.72 -20.55 1.97
N ILE A 142 -12.25 -20.28 0.77
CA ILE A 142 -13.55 -20.77 0.34
C ILE A 142 -13.34 -22.03 -0.51
N GLU A 143 -13.61 -23.20 0.05
CA GLU A 143 -13.56 -24.51 -0.61
C GLU A 143 -12.21 -24.85 -1.27
N GLY A 144 -11.11 -24.19 -0.87
CA GLY A 144 -9.77 -24.40 -1.44
C GLY A 144 -9.59 -23.86 -2.87
N ALA A 145 -10.59 -23.18 -3.42
CA ALA A 145 -10.51 -22.51 -4.71
C ALA A 145 -10.06 -21.06 -4.56
N LEU A 146 -9.24 -20.58 -5.49
CA LEU A 146 -8.83 -19.17 -5.52
C LEU A 146 -9.98 -18.30 -6.01
N VAL A 147 -10.51 -17.45 -5.11
CA VAL A 147 -11.61 -16.53 -5.39
C VAL A 147 -11.08 -15.10 -5.43
N TYR A 148 -11.48 -14.35 -6.44
CA TYR A 148 -11.13 -12.93 -6.61
C TYR A 148 -12.31 -12.02 -6.26
N GLY A 149 -12.04 -10.89 -5.61
CA GLY A 149 -13.05 -9.85 -5.36
C GLY A 149 -13.95 -10.11 -4.16
N ALA A 150 -13.62 -11.05 -3.28
CA ALA A 150 -14.49 -11.38 -2.14
C ALA A 150 -14.50 -10.27 -1.06
N GLN A 151 -13.41 -9.51 -0.92
CA GLN A 151 -13.25 -8.51 0.15
C GLN A 151 -12.88 -7.11 -0.35
N ALA A 152 -12.46 -6.98 -1.60
CA ALA A 152 -12.08 -5.73 -2.25
C ALA A 152 -12.07 -5.92 -3.78
N ALA A 153 -11.42 -5.04 -4.52
CA ALA A 153 -11.41 -5.04 -5.98
C ALA A 153 -11.09 -6.43 -6.57
N ARG A 154 -11.92 -6.86 -7.52
CA ARG A 154 -11.77 -8.10 -8.29
C ARG A 154 -10.63 -8.00 -9.30
N SER A 155 -10.36 -6.80 -9.80
CA SER A 155 -9.21 -6.54 -10.64
C SER A 155 -8.52 -5.24 -10.26
N VAL A 156 -7.20 -5.20 -10.46
CA VAL A 156 -6.38 -4.00 -10.28
C VAL A 156 -5.56 -3.77 -11.54
N THR A 157 -5.62 -2.56 -12.08
CA THR A 157 -4.76 -2.10 -13.16
C THR A 157 -3.86 -0.98 -12.65
N VAL A 158 -2.55 -1.16 -12.79
CA VAL A 158 -1.55 -0.15 -12.44
C VAL A 158 -1.10 0.57 -13.70
N TYR A 159 -1.37 1.87 -13.77
CA TYR A 159 -0.92 2.76 -14.83
C TYR A 159 0.42 3.39 -14.41
N VAL A 160 1.49 3.00 -15.11
CA VAL A 160 2.84 3.49 -14.86
C VAL A 160 3.12 4.66 -15.78
N VAL A 161 3.04 5.88 -15.24
CA VAL A 161 3.24 7.12 -15.98
C VAL A 161 4.68 7.66 -15.82
N PRO A 162 5.17 8.55 -16.70
CA PRO A 162 6.49 9.16 -16.63
C PRO A 162 6.80 9.89 -15.32
#